data_754a44f9609c3b784cf9a9b387de3f5c
#
_entry.id   754a44f9609c3b784cf9a9b387de3f5c
#
_cell.length_a   1.000
_cell.length_b   1.000
_cell.length_c   1.000
_cell.angle_alpha   90.00
_cell.angle_beta   90.00
_cell.angle_gamma   90.00
#
_symmetry.space_group_name_H-M   'P 1'
#
loop_
_entity.id
_entity.type
_entity.pdbx_description
1 polymer ?
#
loop_
_entity_poly.entity_id
_entity_poly.type
_entity_poly.pdbx_seq_one_letter_code
_entity_poly.pdbx_strand_id
1 'polypeptide(L)'
;MKQALMDAIQETPVIAAVKDDAGLCNALTNENIRVVFVLYGDICNIASIVRRIHEAGRFAVVHVDLIAGLAGKEVSVDFIRSTTEADGIISTRQSFIRRAKELGLAAILRVFLLDSIALESLDKIPPNLPDCLDLLPGTMPKILRRVCATAKVPVLAGGLIADKEDVMAALEAGITAISTTNQAVWDM
;
A
#
# COMPACT_ATOMS: atom_id res chain seq x y z
N MET A 1 6.14 -15.83 1.69
CA MET A 1 6.05 -14.44 2.19
C MET A 1 5.23 -13.57 1.24
N LYS A 2 5.70 -13.23 0.06
CA LYS A 2 4.96 -12.38 -0.91
C LYS A 2 3.55 -12.88 -1.25
N GLN A 3 3.36 -14.17 -1.53
CA GLN A 3 2.03 -14.73 -1.83
C GLN A 3 1.10 -14.59 -0.62
N ALA A 4 1.56 -14.89 0.59
CA ALA A 4 0.76 -14.76 1.80
C ALA A 4 0.29 -13.32 2.08
N LEU A 5 1.12 -12.30 1.77
CA LEU A 5 0.69 -10.90 1.81
C LEU A 5 -0.42 -10.62 0.78
N MET A 6 -0.26 -11.12 -0.46
CA MET A 6 -1.27 -10.91 -1.50
C MET A 6 -2.59 -11.59 -1.16
N ASP A 7 -2.53 -12.78 -0.59
CA ASP A 7 -3.71 -13.51 -0.10
C ASP A 7 -4.38 -12.73 1.04
N ALA A 8 -3.60 -12.20 2.00
CA ALA A 8 -4.12 -11.36 3.08
C ALA A 8 -4.81 -10.08 2.58
N ILE A 9 -4.27 -9.44 1.54
CA ILE A 9 -4.90 -8.27 0.89
C ILE A 9 -6.24 -8.64 0.23
N GLN A 10 -6.35 -9.84 -0.32
CA GLN A 10 -7.59 -10.30 -0.96
C GLN A 10 -8.66 -10.73 0.06
N GLU A 11 -8.23 -11.31 1.18
CA GLU A 11 -9.14 -11.80 2.23
C GLU A 11 -9.69 -10.68 3.11
N THR A 12 -8.92 -9.60 3.32
CA THR A 12 -9.31 -8.48 4.18
C THR A 12 -9.35 -7.17 3.38
N PRO A 13 -10.54 -6.65 3.06
CA PRO A 13 -10.67 -5.53 2.14
C PRO A 13 -10.23 -4.18 2.72
N VAL A 14 -9.83 -4.14 4.01
CA VAL A 14 -9.37 -2.92 4.67
C VAL A 14 -7.91 -3.08 5.12
N ILE A 15 -7.06 -2.17 4.64
CA ILE A 15 -5.65 -2.05 5.00
C ILE A 15 -5.49 -0.82 5.90
N ALA A 16 -4.89 -0.99 7.07
CA ALA A 16 -4.57 0.14 7.94
C ALA A 16 -3.35 0.90 7.40
N ALA A 17 -3.54 2.15 7.02
CA ALA A 17 -2.45 3.06 6.70
C ALA A 17 -2.12 3.88 7.96
N VAL A 18 -0.88 3.77 8.46
CA VAL A 18 -0.47 4.42 9.71
C VAL A 18 0.53 5.53 9.44
N LYS A 19 0.28 6.70 10.02
CA LYS A 19 1.08 7.93 9.83
C LYS A 19 1.83 8.37 11.08
N ASP A 20 1.64 7.66 12.18
CA ASP A 20 2.26 7.90 13.48
C ASP A 20 2.19 6.64 14.37
N ASP A 21 2.86 6.71 15.52
CA ASP A 21 2.92 5.58 16.45
C ASP A 21 1.58 5.30 17.14
N ALA A 22 0.75 6.30 17.36
CA ALA A 22 -0.60 6.11 17.91
C ALA A 22 -1.49 5.32 16.95
N GLY A 23 -1.47 5.66 15.66
CA GLY A 23 -2.16 4.90 14.62
C GLY A 23 -1.63 3.47 14.51
N LEU A 24 -0.30 3.28 14.64
CA LEU A 24 0.27 1.95 14.66
C LEU A 24 -0.25 1.13 15.85
N CYS A 25 -0.20 1.66 17.06
CA CYS A 25 -0.71 0.94 18.24
C CYS A 25 -2.17 0.51 18.05
N ASN A 26 -3.02 1.39 17.53
CA ASN A 26 -4.43 1.08 17.28
C ASN A 26 -4.60 0.01 16.19
N ALA A 27 -3.80 0.05 15.11
CA ALA A 27 -3.84 -0.98 14.08
C ALA A 27 -3.41 -2.36 14.60
N LEU A 28 -2.42 -2.41 15.51
CA LEU A 28 -1.92 -3.67 16.08
C LEU A 28 -2.91 -4.32 17.06
N THR A 29 -3.76 -3.56 17.72
CA THR A 29 -4.81 -4.08 18.62
C THR A 29 -6.10 -4.44 17.91
N ASN A 30 -6.28 -4.01 16.64
CA ASN A 30 -7.47 -4.29 15.86
C ASN A 30 -7.37 -5.67 15.17
N GLU A 31 -8.23 -6.61 15.54
CA GLU A 31 -8.22 -7.99 15.02
C GLU A 31 -8.58 -8.10 13.54
N ASN A 32 -9.30 -7.10 12.98
CA ASN A 32 -9.70 -7.07 11.58
C ASN A 32 -8.53 -6.68 10.64
N ILE A 33 -7.48 -6.04 11.19
CA ILE A 33 -6.35 -5.59 10.39
C ILE A 33 -5.31 -6.70 10.25
N ARG A 34 -5.04 -7.12 9.02
CA ARG A 34 -3.98 -8.08 8.68
C ARG A 34 -2.78 -7.45 7.99
N VAL A 35 -2.99 -6.32 7.30
CA VAL A 35 -1.95 -5.63 6.55
C VAL A 35 -1.85 -4.18 7.01
N VAL A 36 -0.62 -3.72 7.25
CA VAL A 36 -0.32 -2.36 7.69
C VAL A 36 0.58 -1.66 6.65
N PHE A 37 0.11 -0.53 6.13
CA PHE A 37 0.90 0.38 5.31
C PHE A 37 1.56 1.43 6.19
N VAL A 38 2.89 1.41 6.27
CA VAL A 38 3.68 2.32 7.10
C VAL A 38 4.03 3.58 6.29
N LEU A 39 3.42 4.70 6.68
CA LEU A 39 3.56 6.00 6.00
C LEU A 39 4.43 6.99 6.80
N TYR A 40 5.16 6.54 7.83
CA TYR A 40 5.97 7.38 8.73
C TYR A 40 7.21 6.64 9.20
N GLY A 41 8.07 7.38 9.87
CA GLY A 41 9.31 6.87 10.43
C GLY A 41 10.53 7.37 9.67
N ASP A 42 11.66 6.92 10.11
CA ASP A 42 12.98 7.28 9.59
C ASP A 42 13.92 6.07 9.58
N ILE A 43 15.11 6.27 9.04
CA ILE A 43 16.15 5.22 8.95
C ILE A 43 16.57 4.65 10.30
N CYS A 44 16.31 5.34 11.41
CA CYS A 44 16.70 4.90 12.75
C CYS A 44 15.63 4.02 13.41
N ASN A 45 14.35 4.18 13.04
CA ASN A 45 13.24 3.52 13.73
C ASN A 45 12.41 2.56 12.85
N ILE A 46 12.53 2.62 11.52
CA ILE A 46 11.71 1.80 10.60
C ILE A 46 11.83 0.30 10.88
N ALA A 47 13.01 -0.20 11.24
CA ALA A 47 13.20 -1.60 11.58
C ALA A 47 12.40 -2.02 12.82
N SER A 48 12.33 -1.14 13.83
CA SER A 48 11.53 -1.37 15.04
C SER A 48 10.02 -1.35 14.73
N ILE A 49 9.57 -0.42 13.87
CA ILE A 49 8.17 -0.33 13.45
C ILE A 49 7.75 -1.64 12.75
N VAL A 50 8.53 -2.10 11.79
CA VAL A 50 8.25 -3.36 11.04
C VAL A 50 8.22 -4.56 11.99
N ARG A 51 9.18 -4.64 12.91
CA ARG A 51 9.23 -5.74 13.90
C ARG A 51 7.97 -5.79 14.76
N ARG A 52 7.50 -4.65 15.28
CA ARG A 52 6.26 -4.58 16.09
C ARG A 52 5.04 -5.07 15.30
N ILE A 53 4.98 -4.78 14.00
CA ILE A 53 3.90 -5.26 13.12
C ILE A 53 3.96 -6.78 13.01
N HIS A 54 5.13 -7.36 12.82
CA HIS A 54 5.32 -8.82 12.73
C HIS A 54 5.06 -9.52 14.06
N GLU A 55 5.50 -8.95 15.19
CA GLU A 55 5.22 -9.49 16.53
C GLU A 55 3.72 -9.57 16.82
N ALA A 56 2.91 -8.68 16.21
CA ALA A 56 1.46 -8.75 16.26
C ALA A 56 0.83 -9.69 15.21
N GLY A 57 1.64 -10.43 14.43
CA GLY A 57 1.17 -11.35 13.39
C GLY A 57 0.59 -10.67 12.17
N ARG A 58 0.98 -9.43 11.86
CA ARG A 58 0.52 -8.64 10.71
C ARG A 58 1.59 -8.51 9.64
N PHE A 59 1.19 -8.21 8.41
CA PHE A 59 2.11 -7.90 7.31
C PHE A 59 2.46 -6.42 7.29
N ALA A 60 3.75 -6.11 7.06
CA ALA A 60 4.29 -4.77 7.01
C ALA A 60 4.68 -4.36 5.59
N VAL A 61 4.05 -3.33 5.06
CA VAL A 61 4.41 -2.73 3.75
C VAL A 61 4.84 -1.29 3.97
N VAL A 62 6.08 -0.95 3.59
CA VAL A 62 6.70 0.34 3.87
C VAL A 62 6.59 1.28 2.68
N HIS A 63 6.06 2.48 2.89
CA HIS A 63 6.07 3.53 1.87
C HIS A 63 7.44 4.22 1.82
N VAL A 64 8.32 3.74 0.94
CA VAL A 64 9.74 4.14 0.91
C VAL A 64 9.93 5.63 0.68
N ASP A 65 9.06 6.27 -0.12
CA ASP A 65 9.15 7.70 -0.41
C ASP A 65 8.87 8.61 0.82
N LEU A 66 8.29 8.04 1.90
CA LEU A 66 7.89 8.77 3.11
C LEU A 66 8.81 8.51 4.32
N ILE A 67 9.80 7.61 4.19
CA ILE A 67 10.74 7.34 5.29
C ILE A 67 11.84 8.39 5.30
N ALA A 68 11.90 9.14 6.39
CA ALA A 68 12.89 10.20 6.55
C ALA A 68 14.32 9.64 6.55
N GLY A 69 15.23 10.34 5.89
CA GLY A 69 16.63 9.94 5.74
C GLY A 69 16.90 9.03 4.54
N LEU A 70 15.89 8.52 3.84
CA LEU A 70 16.08 7.80 2.59
C LEU A 70 16.21 8.75 1.40
N ALA A 71 17.09 8.42 0.48
CA ALA A 71 17.28 9.17 -0.76
C ALA A 71 16.32 8.71 -1.85
N GLY A 72 16.09 9.54 -2.86
CA GLY A 72 15.30 9.20 -4.04
C GLY A 72 16.02 8.26 -5.03
N LYS A 73 16.80 7.28 -4.54
CA LYS A 73 17.60 6.34 -5.30
C LYS A 73 17.25 4.90 -4.92
N GLU A 74 17.43 3.96 -5.83
CA GLU A 74 17.09 2.54 -5.65
C GLU A 74 17.76 1.89 -4.43
N VAL A 75 18.92 2.37 -4.01
CA VAL A 75 19.61 1.94 -2.78
C VAL A 75 18.73 2.10 -1.53
N SER A 76 17.73 2.97 -1.55
CA SER A 76 16.76 3.08 -0.46
C SER A 76 15.90 1.81 -0.32
N VAL A 77 15.61 1.12 -1.42
CA VAL A 77 14.92 -0.17 -1.39
C VAL A 77 15.85 -1.26 -0.87
N ASP A 78 17.15 -1.23 -1.25
CA ASP A 78 18.17 -2.13 -0.69
C ASP A 78 18.28 -1.94 0.83
N PHE A 79 18.26 -0.69 1.31
CA PHE A 79 18.25 -0.40 2.73
C PHE A 79 17.06 -1.04 3.45
N ILE A 80 15.83 -0.81 2.97
CA ILE A 80 14.64 -1.44 3.56
C ILE A 80 14.78 -2.96 3.59
N ARG A 81 15.22 -3.57 2.49
CA ARG A 81 15.39 -5.03 2.39
C ARG A 81 16.44 -5.58 3.35
N SER A 82 17.54 -4.86 3.56
CA SER A 82 18.68 -5.33 4.38
C SER A 82 18.52 -5.03 5.86
N THR A 83 17.78 -3.99 6.23
CA THR A 83 17.65 -3.53 7.62
C THR A 83 16.31 -3.86 8.25
N THR A 84 15.33 -4.26 7.47
CA THR A 84 13.99 -4.61 7.96
C THR A 84 13.55 -5.97 7.42
N GLU A 85 12.53 -6.53 8.06
CA GLU A 85 11.84 -7.74 7.58
C GLU A 85 10.55 -7.40 6.81
N ALA A 86 10.45 -6.19 6.24
CA ALA A 86 9.26 -5.76 5.50
C ALA A 86 8.85 -6.77 4.43
N ASP A 87 7.55 -7.03 4.32
CA ASP A 87 6.96 -7.95 3.34
C ASP A 87 6.89 -7.32 1.95
N GLY A 88 6.81 -6.00 1.89
CA GLY A 88 6.73 -5.24 0.65
C GLY A 88 7.01 -3.77 0.84
N ILE A 89 6.98 -3.07 -0.30
CA ILE A 89 7.08 -1.61 -0.35
C ILE A 89 5.94 -0.99 -1.16
N ILE A 90 5.65 0.27 -0.85
CA ILE A 90 4.88 1.18 -1.69
C ILE A 90 5.81 2.27 -2.17
N SER A 91 5.70 2.65 -3.44
CA SER A 91 6.38 3.81 -3.99
C SER A 91 5.63 4.37 -5.19
N THR A 92 5.80 5.66 -5.45
CA THR A 92 5.33 6.33 -6.68
C THR A 92 6.31 6.13 -7.85
N ARG A 93 7.49 5.56 -7.60
CA ARG A 93 8.60 5.45 -8.55
C ARG A 93 8.71 4.04 -9.13
N GLN A 94 8.52 3.90 -10.44
CA GLN A 94 8.63 2.61 -11.11
C GLN A 94 10.02 1.95 -10.94
N SER A 95 11.09 2.72 -10.80
CA SER A 95 12.43 2.18 -10.55
C SER A 95 12.50 1.47 -9.19
N PHE A 96 11.86 2.01 -8.14
CA PHE A 96 11.78 1.38 -6.83
C PHE A 96 10.97 0.09 -6.87
N ILE A 97 9.87 0.07 -7.62
CA ILE A 97 9.04 -1.11 -7.81
C ILE A 97 9.83 -2.23 -8.50
N ARG A 98 10.62 -1.88 -9.54
CA ARG A 98 11.51 -2.85 -10.20
C ARG A 98 12.53 -3.41 -9.21
N ARG A 99 13.20 -2.53 -8.47
CA ARG A 99 14.21 -2.95 -7.49
C ARG A 99 13.62 -3.83 -6.38
N ALA A 100 12.44 -3.51 -5.89
CA ALA A 100 11.74 -4.34 -4.90
C ALA A 100 11.48 -5.76 -5.39
N LYS A 101 11.05 -5.91 -6.63
CA LYS A 101 10.83 -7.24 -7.24
C LYS A 101 12.13 -8.04 -7.38
N GLU A 102 13.22 -7.40 -7.77
CA GLU A 102 14.56 -8.03 -7.84
C GLU A 102 14.99 -8.55 -6.45
N LEU A 103 14.62 -7.85 -5.39
CA LEU A 103 14.93 -8.21 -4.01
C LEU A 103 13.89 -9.16 -3.36
N GLY A 104 12.87 -9.58 -4.10
CA GLY A 104 11.84 -10.50 -3.62
C GLY A 104 10.80 -9.87 -2.68
N LEU A 105 10.73 -8.53 -2.60
CA LEU A 105 9.70 -7.81 -1.88
C LEU A 105 8.41 -7.72 -2.71
N ALA A 106 7.25 -7.66 -2.06
CA ALA A 106 6.03 -7.25 -2.73
C ALA A 106 6.13 -5.77 -3.15
N ALA A 107 5.72 -5.48 -4.38
CA ALA A 107 5.95 -4.17 -4.99
C ALA A 107 4.62 -3.51 -5.36
N ILE A 108 4.19 -2.52 -4.59
CA ILE A 108 2.94 -1.79 -4.77
C ILE A 108 3.24 -0.43 -5.38
N LEU A 109 2.76 -0.20 -6.59
CA LEU A 109 2.92 1.09 -7.26
C LEU A 109 1.75 2.02 -6.93
N ARG A 110 2.05 3.11 -6.23
CA ARG A 110 1.08 4.18 -5.94
C ARG A 110 0.99 5.16 -7.09
N VAL A 111 -0.24 5.46 -7.50
CA VAL A 111 -0.51 6.41 -8.58
C VAL A 111 -1.56 7.42 -8.14
N PHE A 112 -1.22 8.71 -8.27
CA PHE A 112 -2.16 9.80 -8.02
C PHE A 112 -2.91 10.13 -9.33
N LEU A 113 -4.21 9.93 -9.34
CA LEU A 113 -5.09 10.18 -10.49
C LEU A 113 -5.63 11.62 -10.43
N LEU A 114 -4.77 12.58 -10.71
CA LEU A 114 -5.12 14.00 -10.62
C LEU A 114 -5.81 14.54 -11.88
N ASP A 115 -5.51 13.94 -13.04
CA ASP A 115 -6.02 14.37 -14.35
C ASP A 115 -6.02 13.22 -15.36
N SER A 116 -6.40 13.55 -16.61
CA SER A 116 -6.41 12.58 -17.72
C SER A 116 -5.02 12.07 -18.08
N ILE A 117 -3.97 12.89 -17.90
CA ILE A 117 -2.58 12.51 -18.21
C ILE A 117 -2.13 11.43 -17.23
N ALA A 118 -2.44 11.61 -15.94
CA ALA A 118 -2.15 10.61 -14.93
C ALA A 118 -2.89 9.28 -15.22
N LEU A 119 -4.16 9.36 -15.64
CA LEU A 119 -4.94 8.18 -16.00
C LEU A 119 -4.34 7.45 -17.23
N GLU A 120 -3.95 8.18 -18.28
CA GLU A 120 -3.30 7.63 -19.47
C GLU A 120 -1.92 7.03 -19.16
N SER A 121 -1.25 7.52 -18.12
CA SER A 121 0.05 6.99 -17.70
C SER A 121 -0.02 5.55 -17.20
N LEU A 122 -1.19 5.10 -16.71
CA LEU A 122 -1.40 3.72 -16.29
C LEU A 122 -1.19 2.72 -17.44
N ASP A 123 -1.59 3.07 -18.66
CA ASP A 123 -1.44 2.23 -19.84
C ASP A 123 0.04 2.03 -20.24
N LYS A 124 0.94 2.90 -19.76
CA LYS A 124 2.38 2.85 -20.01
C LYS A 124 3.14 2.03 -18.96
N ILE A 125 2.47 1.62 -17.88
CA ILE A 125 3.08 0.78 -16.85
C ILE A 125 3.21 -0.64 -17.40
N PRO A 126 4.43 -1.23 -17.42
CA PRO A 126 4.59 -2.62 -17.83
C PRO A 126 3.71 -3.54 -16.95
N PRO A 127 2.90 -4.43 -17.54
CA PRO A 127 1.86 -5.17 -16.81
C PRO A 127 2.41 -6.07 -15.70
N ASN A 128 3.68 -6.46 -15.79
CA ASN A 128 4.34 -7.30 -14.79
C ASN A 128 5.24 -6.50 -13.84
N LEU A 129 5.25 -5.17 -13.92
CA LEU A 129 6.11 -4.36 -13.09
C LEU A 129 5.63 -4.32 -11.64
N PRO A 130 4.41 -3.82 -11.29
CA PRO A 130 3.91 -3.92 -9.93
C PRO A 130 3.26 -5.29 -9.68
N ASP A 131 3.16 -5.66 -8.40
CA ASP A 131 2.33 -6.76 -7.95
C ASP A 131 0.91 -6.28 -7.65
N CYS A 132 0.77 -4.99 -7.36
CA CYS A 132 -0.48 -4.32 -7.06
C CYS A 132 -0.40 -2.84 -7.45
N LEU A 133 -1.50 -2.26 -7.92
CA LEU A 133 -1.65 -0.81 -8.06
C LEU A 133 -2.36 -0.25 -6.83
N ASP A 134 -1.94 0.92 -6.35
CA ASP A 134 -2.62 1.65 -5.28
C ASP A 134 -2.99 3.05 -5.80
N LEU A 135 -4.28 3.26 -6.04
CA LEU A 135 -4.82 4.44 -6.71
C LEU A 135 -5.36 5.45 -5.71
N LEU A 136 -4.95 6.70 -5.84
CA LEU A 136 -5.42 7.81 -5.02
C LEU A 136 -5.96 8.96 -5.92
N PRO A 137 -7.07 9.61 -5.51
CA PRO A 137 -7.93 9.31 -4.37
C PRO A 137 -8.87 8.12 -4.62
N GLY A 138 -9.26 7.42 -3.54
CA GLY A 138 -10.12 6.24 -3.57
C GLY A 138 -11.60 6.52 -3.76
N THR A 139 -12.03 7.80 -3.70
CA THR A 139 -13.42 8.24 -3.75
C THR A 139 -13.91 8.57 -5.16
N MET A 140 -13.35 7.91 -6.18
CA MET A 140 -13.72 8.11 -7.59
C MET A 140 -14.22 6.81 -8.23
N PRO A 141 -15.38 6.24 -7.84
CA PRO A 141 -15.80 4.90 -8.25
C PRO A 141 -15.91 4.74 -9.77
N LYS A 142 -16.28 5.78 -10.51
CA LYS A 142 -16.34 5.76 -11.97
C LYS A 142 -14.97 5.54 -12.62
N ILE A 143 -13.94 6.18 -12.09
CA ILE A 143 -12.57 6.05 -12.59
C ILE A 143 -11.97 4.72 -12.16
N LEU A 144 -12.18 4.33 -10.89
CA LEU A 144 -11.73 3.04 -10.37
C LEU A 144 -12.29 1.88 -11.20
N ARG A 145 -13.59 1.90 -11.51
CA ARG A 145 -14.22 0.87 -12.36
C ARG A 145 -13.58 0.78 -13.75
N ARG A 146 -13.26 1.93 -14.37
CA ARG A 146 -12.56 1.98 -15.65
C ARG A 146 -11.18 1.33 -15.56
N VAL A 147 -10.40 1.65 -14.53
CA VAL A 147 -9.05 1.07 -14.33
C VAL A 147 -9.14 -0.42 -14.04
N CYS A 148 -10.01 -0.84 -13.12
CA CYS A 148 -10.17 -2.25 -12.75
C CYS A 148 -10.57 -3.13 -13.95
N ALA A 149 -11.33 -2.60 -14.90
CA ALA A 149 -11.73 -3.33 -16.10
C ALA A 149 -10.55 -3.69 -17.03
N THR A 150 -9.42 -2.99 -16.95
CA THR A 150 -8.25 -3.19 -17.83
C THR A 150 -6.99 -3.60 -17.07
N ALA A 151 -6.96 -3.40 -15.75
CA ALA A 151 -5.80 -3.75 -14.93
C ALA A 151 -5.45 -5.24 -15.01
N LYS A 152 -4.15 -5.55 -15.05
CA LYS A 152 -3.63 -6.93 -15.08
C LYS A 152 -3.17 -7.43 -13.71
N VAL A 153 -3.20 -6.56 -12.72
CA VAL A 153 -2.83 -6.83 -11.33
C VAL A 153 -3.93 -6.31 -10.41
N PRO A 154 -4.02 -6.80 -9.16
CA PRO A 154 -4.96 -6.28 -8.19
C PRO A 154 -4.84 -4.76 -8.03
N VAL A 155 -5.97 -4.10 -7.85
CA VAL A 155 -6.07 -2.65 -7.68
C VAL A 155 -6.54 -2.35 -6.26
N LEU A 156 -5.77 -1.54 -5.55
CA LEU A 156 -6.14 -0.96 -4.27
C LEU A 156 -6.60 0.48 -4.49
N ALA A 157 -7.35 1.02 -3.56
CA ALA A 157 -7.73 2.43 -3.55
C ALA A 157 -7.49 3.04 -2.17
N GLY A 158 -6.93 4.24 -2.13
CA GLY A 158 -6.64 4.95 -0.89
C GLY A 158 -6.88 6.45 -1.02
N GLY A 159 -6.75 7.13 0.12
CA GLY A 159 -6.95 8.57 0.20
C GLY A 159 -8.41 9.00 0.11
N LEU A 160 -8.78 9.94 0.97
CA LEU A 160 -10.11 10.54 1.11
C LEU A 160 -11.25 9.57 1.51
N ILE A 161 -10.98 8.30 1.77
CA ILE A 161 -11.96 7.33 2.24
C ILE A 161 -12.30 7.63 3.70
N ALA A 162 -13.52 8.08 3.95
CA ALA A 162 -13.95 8.64 5.22
C ALA A 162 -14.96 7.74 5.97
N ASP A 163 -15.78 6.98 5.25
CA ASP A 163 -16.88 6.22 5.83
C ASP A 163 -17.16 4.92 5.07
N LYS A 164 -18.20 4.20 5.50
CA LYS A 164 -18.62 2.92 4.91
C LYS A 164 -19.15 3.08 3.49
N GLU A 165 -19.75 4.20 3.15
CA GLU A 165 -20.29 4.46 1.81
C GLU A 165 -19.13 4.56 0.81
N ASP A 166 -18.08 5.28 1.16
CA ASP A 166 -16.85 5.36 0.35
C ASP A 166 -16.23 3.97 0.13
N VAL A 167 -16.14 3.16 1.21
CA VAL A 167 -15.60 1.80 1.15
C VAL A 167 -16.42 0.94 0.18
N MET A 168 -17.74 0.92 0.36
CA MET A 168 -18.64 0.12 -0.49
C MET A 168 -18.58 0.57 -1.94
N ALA A 169 -18.62 1.88 -2.20
CA ALA A 169 -18.54 2.42 -3.55
C ALA A 169 -17.22 2.05 -4.26
N ALA A 170 -16.11 2.04 -3.51
CA ALA A 170 -14.81 1.62 -4.04
C ALA A 170 -14.79 0.11 -4.33
N LEU A 171 -15.24 -0.75 -3.41
CA LEU A 171 -15.32 -2.20 -3.60
C LEU A 171 -16.23 -2.58 -4.77
N GLU A 172 -17.41 -1.95 -4.90
CA GLU A 172 -18.34 -2.13 -6.03
C GLU A 172 -17.74 -1.68 -7.38
N ALA A 173 -16.75 -0.78 -7.34
CA ALA A 173 -16.00 -0.41 -8.53
C ALA A 173 -15.01 -1.49 -8.99
N GLY A 174 -14.80 -2.56 -8.20
CA GLY A 174 -13.97 -3.70 -8.55
C GLY A 174 -12.55 -3.64 -7.97
N ILE A 175 -12.28 -2.76 -6.99
CA ILE A 175 -10.99 -2.78 -6.29
C ILE A 175 -10.90 -3.99 -5.35
N THR A 176 -9.67 -4.42 -5.09
CA THR A 176 -9.39 -5.58 -4.23
C THR A 176 -9.47 -5.21 -2.75
N ALA A 177 -8.89 -4.07 -2.36
CA ALA A 177 -8.92 -3.56 -0.99
C ALA A 177 -8.74 -2.05 -0.96
N ILE A 178 -9.15 -1.43 0.15
CA ILE A 178 -8.92 -0.01 0.42
C ILE A 178 -7.79 0.18 1.43
N SER A 179 -7.06 1.30 1.34
CA SER A 179 -6.11 1.73 2.36
C SER A 179 -6.53 3.07 2.94
N THR A 180 -6.66 3.16 4.26
CA THR A 180 -7.08 4.40 4.93
C THR A 180 -6.38 4.62 6.25
N THR A 181 -6.17 5.90 6.59
CA THR A 181 -5.70 6.33 7.91
C THR A 181 -6.86 6.60 8.88
N ASN A 182 -8.10 6.53 8.40
CA ASN A 182 -9.29 6.72 9.23
C ASN A 182 -9.59 5.42 10.00
N GLN A 183 -9.36 5.46 11.31
CA GLN A 183 -9.52 4.30 12.17
C GLN A 183 -10.98 3.83 12.29
N ALA A 184 -11.95 4.73 12.15
CA ALA A 184 -13.37 4.36 12.16
C ALA A 184 -13.76 3.41 11.01
N VAL A 185 -12.96 3.39 9.93
CA VAL A 185 -13.14 2.47 8.79
C VAL A 185 -12.52 1.09 9.03
N TRP A 186 -11.57 0.98 9.96
CA TRP A 186 -10.87 -0.29 10.22
C TRP A 186 -11.77 -1.36 10.88
N ASP A 187 -12.88 -0.94 11.49
CA ASP A 187 -13.83 -1.79 12.23
C ASP A 187 -15.06 -2.20 11.38
N MET A 188 -15.04 -1.90 10.08
CA MET A 188 -16.18 -2.11 9.17
C MET A 188 -16.17 -3.46 8.47
#